data_adb290388748a6e9857cc5bdb81c587e
#
_entry.id   adb290388748a6e9857cc5bdb81c587e
#
_cell.length_a   1.000
_cell.length_b   1.000
_cell.length_c   1.000
_cell.angle_alpha   90.00
_cell.angle_beta   90.00
_cell.angle_gamma   90.00
#
_symmetry.space_group_name_H-M   'P 1'
#
loop_
_entity.id
_entity.type
_entity.pdbx_description
1 polymer ?
#
loop_
_entity_poly.entity_id
_entity_poly.type
_entity_poly.pdbx_seq_one_letter_code
_entity_poly.pdbx_strand_id
1 'polypeptide(L)'
;ADGGAGWANPDNLELDDKGNLWMVTDIASEVLNQPVIDRDKVSNSSLRGIYSNNSAWFIPTSGPYSGQSFPFAIGPAETELCGLQFSKDQRTLFLTPQHPGIFNGRRKDMAFEERKFALKTTDGKEFFQVRKVPIGSNWPSKEPNQPPRSSIVGVRRKNNKPIV
;
A
#
# COMPACT_ATOMS: atom_id res chain seq x y z
N ALA A 1 -6.50 -10.60 -17.33
CA ALA A 1 -6.63 -11.50 -16.20
C ALA A 1 -7.78 -11.00 -15.34
N ASP A 2 -8.84 -11.76 -15.30
CA ASP A 2 -9.99 -11.46 -14.46
C ASP A 2 -9.57 -11.64 -13.00
N GLY A 3 -9.46 -10.58 -12.25
CA GLY A 3 -9.26 -10.64 -10.83
C GLY A 3 -7.88 -10.30 -10.30
N GLY A 4 -7.32 -9.21 -10.74
CA GLY A 4 -6.20 -8.59 -10.02
C GLY A 4 -6.61 -8.28 -8.58
N ALA A 5 -5.65 -8.35 -7.64
CA ALA A 5 -5.89 -8.14 -6.22
C ALA A 5 -6.25 -6.69 -5.83
N GLY A 6 -6.54 -5.84 -6.80
CA GLY A 6 -7.10 -4.51 -6.56
C GLY A 6 -6.09 -3.47 -6.05
N TRP A 7 -4.87 -3.48 -6.57
CA TRP A 7 -3.95 -2.35 -6.44
C TRP A 7 -4.25 -1.28 -7.50
N ALA A 8 -3.72 -0.10 -7.30
CA ALA A 8 -3.80 1.03 -8.24
C ALA A 8 -2.48 1.80 -8.24
N ASN A 9 -2.20 2.48 -9.35
CA ASN A 9 -1.03 3.35 -9.51
C ASN A 9 0.29 2.65 -9.18
N PRO A 10 0.69 1.61 -9.94
CA PRO A 10 1.99 0.97 -9.76
C PRO A 10 3.09 2.00 -10.06
N ASP A 11 4.13 1.98 -9.24
CA ASP A 11 5.25 2.91 -9.38
C ASP A 11 6.58 2.14 -9.39
N ASN A 12 7.31 2.07 -8.29
CA ASN A 12 8.61 1.42 -8.28
C ASN A 12 8.51 -0.11 -8.31
N LEU A 13 9.40 -0.72 -9.07
CA LEU A 13 9.50 -2.15 -9.27
C LEU A 13 10.89 -2.65 -8.88
N GLU A 14 10.95 -3.87 -8.35
CA GLU A 14 12.18 -4.58 -8.02
C GLU A 14 12.03 -6.06 -8.35
N LEU A 15 13.11 -6.73 -8.74
CA LEU A 15 13.15 -8.18 -8.91
C LEU A 15 13.93 -8.81 -7.76
N ASP A 16 13.40 -9.90 -7.20
CA ASP A 16 14.20 -10.72 -6.30
C ASP A 16 15.15 -11.65 -7.09
N ASP A 17 16.02 -12.38 -6.39
CA ASP A 17 17.01 -13.28 -7.00
C ASP A 17 16.39 -14.49 -7.71
N LYS A 18 15.11 -14.76 -7.52
CA LYS A 18 14.33 -15.78 -8.24
C LYS A 18 13.57 -15.22 -9.43
N GLY A 19 13.72 -13.92 -9.69
CA GLY A 19 13.05 -13.21 -10.77
C GLY A 19 11.58 -12.89 -10.53
N ASN A 20 11.08 -12.99 -9.31
CA ASN A 20 9.72 -12.53 -9.02
C ASN A 20 9.70 -11.01 -8.91
N LEU A 21 8.56 -10.42 -9.28
CA LEU A 21 8.36 -8.98 -9.27
C LEU A 21 7.82 -8.51 -7.92
N TRP A 22 8.40 -7.45 -7.42
CA TRP A 22 7.93 -6.68 -6.29
C TRP A 22 7.56 -5.28 -6.75
N MET A 23 6.51 -4.75 -6.20
CA MET A 23 5.93 -3.48 -6.65
C MET A 23 5.43 -2.69 -5.45
N VAL A 24 5.62 -1.38 -5.49
CA VAL A 24 4.94 -0.43 -4.63
C VAL A 24 4.02 0.46 -5.45
N THR A 25 3.07 1.09 -4.78
CA THR A 25 2.10 1.98 -5.43
C THR A 25 2.29 3.40 -4.96
N ASP A 26 2.00 4.36 -5.85
CA ASP A 26 1.93 5.78 -5.57
C ASP A 26 0.55 6.34 -6.00
N ILE A 27 -0.44 6.14 -5.14
CA ILE A 27 -1.77 6.73 -5.30
C ILE A 27 -1.66 8.21 -4.97
N ALA A 28 -2.17 9.05 -5.85
CA ALA A 28 -2.14 10.50 -5.66
C ALA A 28 -2.68 10.93 -4.30
N SER A 29 -1.99 11.87 -3.66
CA SER A 29 -2.19 12.24 -2.25
C SER A 29 -3.63 12.64 -1.93
N GLU A 30 -4.28 13.38 -2.81
CA GLU A 30 -5.65 13.88 -2.64
C GLU A 30 -6.73 12.79 -2.66
N VAL A 31 -6.40 11.60 -3.18
CA VAL A 31 -7.34 10.46 -3.23
C VAL A 31 -6.99 9.34 -2.25
N LEU A 32 -5.86 9.46 -1.53
CA LEU A 32 -5.47 8.51 -0.50
C LEU A 32 -6.56 8.36 0.57
N ASN A 33 -6.94 7.12 0.85
CA ASN A 33 -7.95 6.76 1.83
C ASN A 33 -9.33 7.39 1.58
N GLN A 34 -9.59 7.85 0.35
CA GLN A 34 -10.91 8.34 -0.04
C GLN A 34 -11.75 7.22 -0.65
N PRO A 35 -13.04 7.11 -0.33
CA PRO A 35 -13.94 6.19 -1.00
C PRO A 35 -14.17 6.63 -2.45
N VAL A 36 -14.45 5.68 -3.33
CA VAL A 36 -14.98 5.98 -4.66
C VAL A 36 -16.46 6.36 -4.51
N ILE A 37 -16.79 7.61 -4.82
CA ILE A 37 -18.14 8.15 -4.65
C ILE A 37 -19.07 7.70 -5.79
N ASP A 38 -18.57 7.71 -7.02
CA ASP A 38 -19.32 7.37 -8.22
C ASP A 38 -18.47 6.44 -9.10
N ARG A 39 -18.85 5.17 -9.16
CA ARG A 39 -18.12 4.16 -9.91
C ARG A 39 -18.25 4.30 -11.42
N ASP A 40 -19.36 4.84 -11.88
CA ASP A 40 -19.60 5.02 -13.31
C ASP A 40 -18.74 6.15 -13.89
N LYS A 41 -18.19 6.98 -13.02
CA LYS A 41 -17.30 8.11 -13.39
C LYS A 41 -15.84 7.87 -13.03
N VAL A 42 -15.45 6.64 -12.68
CA VAL A 42 -14.06 6.31 -12.34
C VAL A 42 -13.19 6.45 -13.59
N SER A 43 -12.27 7.39 -13.56
CA SER A 43 -11.17 7.51 -14.52
C SER A 43 -9.91 6.82 -13.99
N ASN A 44 -8.88 6.64 -14.83
CA ASN A 44 -7.60 6.08 -14.40
C ASN A 44 -6.98 6.87 -13.23
N SER A 45 -7.17 8.19 -13.19
CA SER A 45 -6.69 9.06 -12.11
C SER A 45 -7.47 8.91 -10.79
N SER A 46 -8.61 8.25 -10.80
CA SER A 46 -9.44 8.01 -9.61
C SER A 46 -9.38 6.56 -9.10
N LEU A 47 -8.57 5.71 -9.69
CA LEU A 47 -8.34 4.35 -9.19
C LEU A 47 -7.62 4.41 -7.84
N ARG A 48 -8.10 3.64 -6.87
CA ARG A 48 -7.60 3.64 -5.49
C ARG A 48 -7.19 2.28 -4.98
N GLY A 49 -7.38 1.24 -5.77
CA GLY A 49 -7.20 -0.13 -5.31
C GLY A 49 -8.13 -0.50 -4.14
N ILE A 50 -7.98 -1.71 -3.64
CA ILE A 50 -8.85 -2.24 -2.56
C ILE A 50 -8.57 -1.57 -1.21
N TYR A 51 -7.34 -1.15 -0.96
CA TYR A 51 -6.96 -0.53 0.32
C TYR A 51 -7.15 0.99 0.32
N SER A 52 -7.25 1.62 -0.84
CA SER A 52 -7.25 3.08 -1.01
C SER A 52 -6.04 3.77 -0.34
N ASN A 53 -4.99 3.02 -0.10
CA ASN A 53 -3.73 3.47 0.50
C ASN A 53 -2.57 2.83 -0.25
N ASN A 54 -1.41 3.45 -0.22
CA ASN A 54 -0.23 2.93 -0.89
C ASN A 54 0.25 1.66 -0.21
N SER A 55 0.71 0.72 -1.03
CA SER A 55 0.96 -0.66 -0.61
C SER A 55 2.08 -1.31 -1.43
N ALA A 56 2.69 -2.32 -0.84
CA ALA A 56 3.69 -3.16 -1.50
C ALA A 56 3.09 -4.53 -1.84
N TRP A 57 3.48 -5.06 -2.99
CA TRP A 57 2.91 -6.26 -3.58
C TRP A 57 4.01 -7.20 -4.07
N PHE A 58 3.74 -8.50 -3.97
CA PHE A 58 4.54 -9.58 -4.49
C PHE A 58 3.82 -10.24 -5.67
N ILE A 59 4.52 -10.48 -6.77
CA ILE A 59 3.98 -11.05 -8.01
C ILE A 59 4.93 -12.13 -8.48
N PRO A 60 4.61 -13.42 -8.27
CA PRO A 60 5.39 -14.53 -8.83
C PRO A 60 5.41 -14.46 -10.36
N THR A 61 6.55 -14.68 -10.97
CA THR A 61 6.72 -14.73 -12.41
C THR A 61 6.73 -16.15 -12.97
N SER A 62 6.71 -17.16 -12.10
CA SER A 62 6.70 -18.57 -12.44
C SER A 62 5.86 -19.41 -11.49
N GLY A 63 5.59 -20.66 -11.84
CA GLY A 63 4.80 -21.58 -11.03
C GLY A 63 3.28 -21.36 -11.14
N PRO A 64 2.50 -22.03 -10.28
CA PRO A 64 1.03 -22.06 -10.39
C PRO A 64 0.35 -20.71 -10.10
N TYR A 65 1.06 -19.79 -9.46
CA TYR A 65 0.57 -18.45 -9.12
C TYR A 65 1.20 -17.34 -9.97
N SER A 66 1.84 -17.71 -11.09
CA SER A 66 2.47 -16.75 -11.99
C SER A 66 1.48 -15.66 -12.44
N GLY A 67 1.88 -14.39 -12.29
CA GLY A 67 1.09 -13.22 -12.64
C GLY A 67 0.00 -12.84 -11.62
N GLN A 68 -0.19 -13.60 -10.55
CA GLN A 68 -1.09 -13.20 -9.47
C GLN A 68 -0.39 -12.25 -8.51
N SER A 69 -1.08 -11.19 -8.09
CA SER A 69 -0.55 -10.23 -7.14
C SER A 69 -1.02 -10.53 -5.71
N PHE A 70 -0.06 -10.56 -4.79
CA PHE A 70 -0.30 -10.78 -3.38
C PHE A 70 0.07 -9.53 -2.58
N PRO A 71 -0.83 -9.01 -1.72
CA PRO A 71 -0.51 -7.87 -0.88
C PRO A 71 0.56 -8.28 0.15
N PHE A 72 1.63 -7.50 0.23
CA PHE A 72 2.73 -7.73 1.14
C PHE A 72 2.70 -6.80 2.35
N ALA A 73 2.52 -5.50 2.10
CA ALA A 73 2.46 -4.48 3.15
C ALA A 73 1.56 -3.31 2.73
N ILE A 74 0.98 -2.65 3.71
CA ILE A 74 0.25 -1.40 3.53
C ILE A 74 1.06 -0.29 4.20
N GLY A 75 1.25 0.81 3.51
CA GLY A 75 1.99 1.97 4.01
C GLY A 75 1.30 2.67 5.19
N PRO A 76 2.03 3.51 5.91
CA PRO A 76 1.43 4.45 6.86
C PRO A 76 0.35 5.32 6.22
N ALA A 77 -0.44 5.99 7.04
CA ALA A 77 -1.47 6.89 6.52
C ALA A 77 -0.85 8.03 5.71
N GLU A 78 -1.43 8.29 4.55
CA GLU A 78 -1.06 9.40 3.66
C GLU A 78 0.42 9.39 3.29
N THR A 79 0.95 8.22 2.92
CA THR A 79 2.34 8.05 2.49
C THR A 79 2.41 7.54 1.07
N GLU A 80 3.44 7.92 0.34
CA GLU A 80 3.94 7.19 -0.81
C GLU A 80 4.83 6.05 -0.33
N LEU A 81 4.81 4.91 -1.03
CA LEU A 81 5.79 3.85 -0.83
C LEU A 81 6.75 3.82 -2.02
N CYS A 82 8.04 3.85 -1.73
CA CYS A 82 9.07 3.82 -2.77
C CYS A 82 10.33 3.08 -2.32
N GLY A 83 11.32 3.01 -3.22
CA GLY A 83 12.67 2.54 -2.92
C GLY A 83 12.74 1.07 -2.53
N LEU A 84 12.03 0.17 -3.21
CA LEU A 84 12.20 -1.26 -3.02
C LEU A 84 13.64 -1.67 -3.34
N GLN A 85 14.28 -2.35 -2.39
CA GLN A 85 15.64 -2.87 -2.57
C GLN A 85 15.87 -4.10 -1.71
N PHE A 86 16.34 -5.18 -2.29
CA PHE A 86 16.81 -6.33 -1.52
C PHE A 86 18.25 -6.17 -1.05
N SER A 87 18.54 -6.66 0.16
CA SER A 87 19.92 -6.94 0.54
C SER A 87 20.50 -8.04 -0.35
N LYS A 88 21.84 -8.05 -0.53
CA LYS A 88 22.52 -9.03 -1.38
C LYS A 88 22.20 -10.49 -1.01
N ASP A 89 21.93 -10.77 0.25
CA ASP A 89 21.58 -12.10 0.76
C ASP A 89 20.07 -12.37 0.76
N GLN A 90 19.26 -11.50 0.15
CA GLN A 90 17.79 -11.59 0.03
C GLN A 90 17.03 -11.74 1.36
N ARG A 91 17.69 -11.44 2.49
CA ARG A 91 17.08 -11.56 3.83
C ARG A 91 16.39 -10.31 4.32
N THR A 92 16.69 -9.17 3.69
CA THR A 92 16.07 -7.89 4.02
C THR A 92 15.52 -7.25 2.77
N LEU A 93 14.24 -6.89 2.81
CA LEU A 93 13.66 -5.97 1.84
C LEU A 93 13.60 -4.59 2.47
N PHE A 94 14.26 -3.62 1.87
CA PHE A 94 14.14 -2.22 2.23
C PHE A 94 13.01 -1.58 1.42
N LEU A 95 12.26 -0.72 2.07
CA LEU A 95 11.25 0.13 1.45
C LEU A 95 11.15 1.46 2.22
N THR A 96 10.70 2.50 1.56
CA THR A 96 10.67 3.84 2.13
C THR A 96 9.24 4.39 2.16
N PRO A 97 8.61 4.50 3.35
CA PRO A 97 7.50 5.41 3.54
C PRO A 97 7.99 6.85 3.37
N GLN A 98 7.58 7.48 2.27
CA GLN A 98 7.94 8.84 1.91
C GLN A 98 6.82 9.80 2.34
N HIS A 99 7.19 10.96 2.87
CA HIS A 99 6.31 12.05 3.32
C HIS A 99 4.96 11.61 3.94
N PRO A 100 4.95 10.75 4.97
CA PRO A 100 3.69 10.33 5.61
C PRO A 100 2.93 11.54 6.15
N GLY A 101 1.60 11.52 6.02
CA GLY A 101 0.78 12.66 6.40
C GLY A 101 0.83 13.83 5.40
N ILE A 102 1.18 13.56 4.14
CA ILE A 102 1.35 14.61 3.11
C ILE A 102 0.12 15.51 2.93
N PHE A 103 -1.08 14.99 3.15
CA PHE A 103 -2.31 15.74 2.96
C PHE A 103 -2.79 16.45 4.22
N ASN A 104 -2.85 15.77 5.37
CA ASN A 104 -3.38 16.30 6.62
C ASN A 104 -2.28 16.59 7.68
N GLY A 105 -1.02 16.31 7.37
CA GLY A 105 0.09 16.55 8.28
C GLY A 105 0.11 15.61 9.47
N ARG A 106 0.38 16.15 10.64
CA ARG A 106 0.44 15.43 11.91
C ARG A 106 -0.93 14.96 12.36
N ARG A 107 -1.06 13.67 12.69
CA ARG A 107 -2.29 13.13 13.27
C ARG A 107 -2.48 13.60 14.70
N LYS A 108 -3.40 14.54 14.90
CA LYS A 108 -3.72 15.13 16.20
C LYS A 108 -4.63 14.20 17.00
N ASP A 109 -4.27 13.94 18.26
CA ASP A 109 -5.08 13.18 19.20
C ASP A 109 -5.63 11.85 18.66
N MET A 110 -4.83 11.21 17.80
CA MET A 110 -5.20 9.97 17.10
C MET A 110 -6.49 10.10 16.27
N ALA A 111 -6.75 11.28 15.73
CA ALA A 111 -7.94 11.57 14.92
C ALA A 111 -8.17 10.55 13.81
N PHE A 112 -9.43 10.23 13.56
CA PHE A 112 -9.87 9.39 12.45
C PHE A 112 -11.26 9.82 12.00
N GLU A 113 -11.63 9.39 10.79
CA GLU A 113 -12.99 9.46 10.27
C GLU A 113 -13.48 8.07 9.91
N GLU A 114 -14.78 7.82 10.07
CA GLU A 114 -15.42 6.65 9.50
C GLU A 114 -15.84 6.93 8.07
N ARG A 115 -15.33 6.11 7.14
CA ARG A 115 -15.63 6.23 5.71
C ARG A 115 -16.20 4.93 5.19
N LYS A 116 -17.21 5.02 4.34
CA LYS A 116 -17.85 3.87 3.71
C LYS A 116 -17.24 3.63 2.33
N PHE A 117 -16.61 2.48 2.17
CA PHE A 117 -16.00 2.06 0.92
C PHE A 117 -16.89 1.07 0.19
N ALA A 118 -17.16 1.34 -1.08
CA ALA A 118 -17.78 0.39 -1.98
C ALA A 118 -16.69 -0.47 -2.62
N LEU A 119 -16.76 -1.77 -2.40
CA LEU A 119 -15.80 -2.75 -2.91
C LEU A 119 -16.49 -3.71 -3.87
N LYS A 120 -15.73 -4.24 -4.82
CA LYS A 120 -16.21 -5.24 -5.77
C LYS A 120 -15.27 -6.44 -5.75
N THR A 121 -15.83 -7.61 -5.59
CA THR A 121 -15.10 -8.87 -5.69
C THR A 121 -14.76 -9.22 -7.13
N THR A 122 -13.85 -10.17 -7.33
CA THR A 122 -13.47 -10.63 -8.67
C THR A 122 -14.60 -11.30 -9.44
N ASP A 123 -15.59 -11.87 -8.74
CA ASP A 123 -16.82 -12.42 -9.32
C ASP A 123 -17.93 -11.36 -9.54
N GLY A 124 -17.60 -10.08 -9.34
CA GLY A 124 -18.46 -8.96 -9.61
C GLY A 124 -19.45 -8.57 -8.50
N LYS A 125 -19.45 -9.26 -7.36
CA LYS A 125 -20.31 -8.91 -6.24
C LYS A 125 -19.83 -7.62 -5.58
N GLU A 126 -20.78 -6.73 -5.30
CA GLU A 126 -20.52 -5.49 -4.57
C GLU A 126 -20.85 -5.63 -3.10
N PHE A 127 -20.02 -5.03 -2.27
CA PHE A 127 -20.26 -4.93 -0.83
C PHE A 127 -19.71 -3.61 -0.29
N PHE A 128 -20.15 -3.25 0.91
CA PHE A 128 -19.68 -2.05 1.59
C PHE A 128 -18.87 -2.40 2.83
N GLN A 129 -17.82 -1.64 3.05
CA GLN A 129 -17.01 -1.74 4.26
C GLN A 129 -16.87 -0.36 4.91
N VAL A 130 -17.16 -0.26 6.19
CA VAL A 130 -16.87 0.94 6.98
C VAL A 130 -15.48 0.80 7.58
N ARG A 131 -14.63 1.78 7.35
CA ARG A 131 -13.26 1.83 7.84
C ARG A 131 -13.03 3.07 8.68
N LYS A 132 -12.27 2.92 9.77
CA LYS A 132 -11.69 4.04 10.51
C LYS A 132 -10.43 4.49 9.80
N VAL A 133 -10.50 5.61 9.10
CA VAL A 133 -9.41 6.19 8.32
C VAL A 133 -8.69 7.21 9.18
N PRO A 134 -7.38 7.04 9.46
CA PRO A 134 -6.59 8.05 10.15
C PRO A 134 -6.56 9.38 9.39
N ILE A 135 -6.64 10.49 10.10
CA ILE A 135 -6.47 11.83 9.57
C ILE A 135 -5.07 12.33 9.89
N GLY A 136 -4.22 12.40 8.88
CA GLY A 136 -2.80 12.64 9.05
C GLY A 136 -2.03 11.40 9.52
N SER A 137 -0.75 11.58 9.81
CA SER A 137 0.16 10.50 10.22
C SER A 137 1.02 10.91 11.43
N ASN A 138 1.41 9.92 12.24
CA ASN A 138 2.42 10.05 13.29
C ASN A 138 3.65 9.16 13.00
N TRP A 139 3.72 8.56 11.82
CA TRP A 139 4.80 7.66 11.46
C TRP A 139 6.19 8.32 11.58
N PRO A 140 7.22 7.66 12.08
CA PRO A 140 7.26 6.27 12.58
C PRO A 140 6.86 6.12 14.05
N SER A 141 6.49 7.20 14.73
CA SER A 141 6.00 7.14 16.11
C SER A 141 4.59 6.53 16.17
N LYS A 142 4.27 5.93 17.29
CA LYS A 142 2.91 5.50 17.60
C LYS A 142 2.21 6.44 18.58
N GLU A 143 2.94 7.44 19.09
CA GLU A 143 2.44 8.40 20.06
C GLU A 143 1.60 9.49 19.37
N PRO A 144 0.53 9.96 20.04
CA PRO A 144 -0.28 11.06 19.53
C PRO A 144 0.56 12.32 19.32
N ASN A 145 0.16 13.12 18.36
CA ASN A 145 0.72 14.46 18.15
C ASN A 145 2.21 14.53 17.75
N GLN A 146 2.86 13.40 17.50
CA GLN A 146 4.22 13.40 16.98
C GLN A 146 4.24 13.78 15.49
N PRO A 147 5.24 14.55 15.05
CA PRO A 147 5.35 14.91 13.64
C PRO A 147 5.68 13.69 12.79
N PRO A 148 5.01 13.51 11.63
CA PRO A 148 5.36 12.46 10.71
C PRO A 148 6.73 12.69 10.08
N ARG A 149 7.44 11.62 9.77
CA ARG A 149 8.77 11.65 9.14
C ARG A 149 8.93 10.49 8.17
N SER A 150 9.56 10.77 7.05
CA SER A 150 10.04 9.73 6.14
C SER A 150 11.04 8.83 6.86
N SER A 151 11.11 7.58 6.44
CA SER A 151 12.01 6.59 7.06
C SER A 151 12.34 5.48 6.07
N ILE A 152 13.44 4.79 6.31
CA ILE A 152 13.75 3.53 5.63
C ILE A 152 13.35 2.39 6.56
N VAL A 153 12.57 1.45 6.02
CA VAL A 153 12.10 0.27 6.73
C VAL A 153 12.78 -0.96 6.17
N GLY A 154 13.42 -1.75 7.03
CA GLY A 154 13.93 -3.06 6.68
C GLY A 154 12.97 -4.15 7.16
N VAL A 155 12.42 -4.93 6.23
CA VAL A 155 11.54 -6.07 6.54
C VAL A 155 12.34 -7.36 6.48
N ARG A 156 12.19 -8.21 7.50
CA ARG A 156 12.86 -9.51 7.61
C ARG A 156 11.90 -10.59 8.08
N ARG A 157 12.15 -11.83 7.69
CA ARG A 157 11.51 -12.99 8.32
C ARG A 157 12.06 -13.18 9.75
N LYS A 158 11.18 -13.56 10.69
CA LYS A 158 11.57 -13.82 12.09
C LYS A 158 12.63 -14.93 12.22
N ASN A 159 12.65 -15.88 11.30
CA ASN A 159 13.60 -16.98 11.27
C ASN A 159 14.90 -16.66 10.52
N ASN A 160 15.09 -15.42 10.11
CA ASN A 160 16.25 -14.92 9.36
C ASN A 160 16.54 -15.66 8.04
N LYS A 161 15.54 -16.33 7.44
CA LYS A 161 15.65 -16.91 6.09
C LYS A 161 15.42 -15.82 5.02
N PRO A 162 15.80 -16.06 3.75
CA PRO A 162 15.44 -15.19 2.65
C PRO A 162 13.94 -14.90 2.62
N ILE A 163 13.57 -13.74 2.10
CA ILE A 163 12.16 -13.31 2.05
C ILE A 163 11.34 -14.19 1.10
N VAL A 164 11.97 -14.68 0.04
CA VAL A 164 11.35 -15.54 -0.97
C VAL A 164 12.06 -16.88 -1.08
#